data_1757e47437093677bd62449459074a95
#
_entry.id   1757e47437093677bd62449459074a95
#
_cell.length_a   1.000
_cell.length_b   1.000
_cell.length_c   1.000
_cell.angle_alpha   90.00
_cell.angle_beta   90.00
_cell.angle_gamma   90.00
#
_symmetry.space_group_name_H-M   'P 1'
#
loop_
_entity.id
_entity.type
_entity.pdbx_description
1 polymer ?
#
loop_
_entity_poly.entity_id
_entity_poly.type
_entity_poly.pdbx_seq_one_letter_code
_entity_poly.pdbx_strand_id
1 'polypeptide(L)'
;NDLYLFGNDRRWRKDGSYDAFTLGTVKAVTSFLEQFCGTDFLYPGNDGIAVRKLQKISVPDNLRIQKVPQILYGIGRRQEMFYDIANNMFPAPWYGTYGGHSHNIAIPAAKYAKEHPEYFALIKGKRDLNPRYPAYCLSRPEVQELIYRELLQHADKGYEMVQLAQSDGFRGCECEDCRKLYGVSSWGEKLWIMHAKMAERFAKDRPGKLVHIIAYGPTRTPPQTFRKFPDNVVIELAPYTPEIRKRWKWHSVKNGFTAYLYNWGYYHTEGFTPKASSEFLTAQAADFRRDRIRGIYFCGFGELFGLEGPAYYQYLKQLEDPTLKAETLRRRYCQGLFGDAAPEMEKFYNLIDSRLQFDVPGRFQDWNAPALVMNRRSSRDFGEPLRLLQVRWTPEVIAELDRTLKAAEKKNQSRQIKDARLEFDYLKRTAAVASGYAEVLRTNNSADSISLLKAVDARNRFIQTPRPKSLPAHFSGVPDAVLKAGGRMMGLLPMPFTLDAEWLLKENVPLAGRMIEAGKERSGQQVFAPANASDNATDYRNIRARISC
;
A
#
# COMPACT_ATOMS: atom_id res chain seq x y z
N ASN A 1 -42.39 7.95 -19.83
CA ASN A 1 -40.94 7.98 -20.09
C ASN A 1 -40.24 7.21 -18.98
N ASP A 2 -39.58 6.12 -19.34
CA ASP A 2 -38.91 5.24 -18.38
C ASP A 2 -37.42 5.53 -18.34
N LEU A 3 -36.82 5.40 -17.14
CA LEU A 3 -35.39 5.51 -16.93
C LEU A 3 -34.79 4.11 -16.70
N TYR A 4 -33.83 3.74 -17.53
CA TYR A 4 -33.12 2.46 -17.41
C TYR A 4 -31.70 2.69 -16.93
N LEU A 5 -31.35 2.12 -15.78
CA LEU A 5 -30.00 2.13 -15.21
C LEU A 5 -29.50 0.68 -15.14
N PHE A 6 -28.51 0.36 -15.95
CA PHE A 6 -27.99 -1.01 -16.00
C PHE A 6 -26.50 -1.02 -16.31
N GLY A 7 -25.83 -2.09 -15.98
CA GLY A 7 -24.43 -2.32 -16.23
C GLY A 7 -24.11 -3.80 -16.43
N ASN A 8 -22.85 -4.09 -16.65
CA ASN A 8 -22.41 -5.47 -16.82
C ASN A 8 -22.24 -6.13 -15.44
N ASP A 9 -23.32 -6.78 -14.98
CA ASP A 9 -23.31 -7.51 -13.72
C ASP A 9 -23.09 -9.00 -13.99
N ARG A 10 -22.03 -9.57 -13.43
CA ARG A 10 -21.71 -10.98 -13.56
C ARG A 10 -21.46 -11.60 -12.19
N ARG A 11 -21.96 -12.81 -11.99
CA ARG A 11 -21.55 -13.67 -10.90
C ARG A 11 -20.28 -14.42 -11.33
N TRP A 12 -19.19 -14.23 -10.57
CA TRP A 12 -17.87 -14.69 -11.00
C TRP A 12 -17.52 -16.09 -10.55
N ARG A 13 -18.16 -16.64 -9.51
CA ARG A 13 -17.81 -17.94 -8.97
C ARG A 13 -18.99 -18.85 -8.77
N LYS A 14 -18.76 -20.13 -9.10
CA LYS A 14 -19.72 -21.19 -8.88
C LYS A 14 -19.59 -21.85 -7.51
N ASP A 15 -18.46 -21.67 -6.82
CA ASP A 15 -18.14 -22.36 -5.57
C ASP A 15 -18.76 -21.71 -4.31
N GLY A 16 -19.45 -20.60 -4.45
CA GLY A 16 -20.12 -19.91 -3.35
C GLY A 16 -19.20 -19.25 -2.31
N SER A 17 -17.90 -19.46 -2.41
CA SER A 17 -16.94 -18.99 -1.40
C SER A 17 -16.65 -17.49 -1.47
N TYR A 18 -17.04 -16.83 -2.56
CA TYR A 18 -16.87 -15.39 -2.76
C TYR A 18 -17.76 -14.90 -3.89
N ASP A 19 -18.88 -14.34 -3.58
CA ASP A 19 -19.75 -13.69 -4.56
C ASP A 19 -19.16 -12.33 -4.98
N ALA A 20 -18.13 -12.37 -5.81
CA ALA A 20 -17.67 -11.17 -6.46
C ALA A 20 -18.53 -10.92 -7.70
N PHE A 21 -19.30 -9.84 -7.68
CA PHE A 21 -20.06 -9.39 -8.83
C PHE A 21 -19.28 -8.30 -9.56
N THR A 22 -19.37 -8.24 -10.87
CA THR A 22 -19.24 -6.95 -11.54
C THR A 22 -20.48 -6.16 -11.17
N LEU A 23 -20.30 -5.04 -10.55
CA LEU A 23 -21.39 -4.23 -10.01
C LEU A 23 -21.65 -3.03 -10.93
N GLY A 24 -21.74 -3.29 -12.23
CA GLY A 24 -21.97 -2.27 -13.24
C GLY A 24 -23.28 -1.53 -13.05
N THR A 25 -24.33 -2.23 -12.65
CA THR A 25 -25.62 -1.60 -12.32
C THR A 25 -25.52 -0.70 -11.09
N VAL A 26 -24.81 -1.13 -10.04
CA VAL A 26 -24.55 -0.27 -8.87
C VAL A 26 -23.80 0.98 -9.27
N LYS A 27 -22.79 0.87 -10.17
CA LYS A 27 -22.08 2.05 -10.68
C LYS A 27 -22.97 2.95 -11.52
N ALA A 28 -23.87 2.40 -12.33
CA ALA A 28 -24.84 3.18 -13.11
C ALA A 28 -25.78 3.98 -12.19
N VAL A 29 -26.30 3.33 -11.13
CA VAL A 29 -27.13 3.99 -10.12
C VAL A 29 -26.37 5.07 -9.37
N THR A 30 -25.18 4.78 -8.85
CA THR A 30 -24.39 5.80 -8.13
C THR A 30 -23.99 6.96 -9.03
N SER A 31 -23.65 6.71 -10.30
CA SER A 31 -23.36 7.76 -11.26
C SER A 31 -24.58 8.64 -11.57
N PHE A 32 -25.76 8.05 -11.68
CA PHE A 32 -27.02 8.78 -11.85
C PHE A 32 -27.32 9.66 -10.63
N LEU A 33 -27.18 9.12 -9.42
CA LEU A 33 -27.37 9.85 -8.18
C LEU A 33 -26.40 11.05 -8.06
N GLU A 34 -25.14 10.85 -8.42
CA GLU A 34 -24.15 11.93 -8.44
C GLU A 34 -24.46 13.02 -9.47
N GLN A 35 -24.89 12.62 -10.65
CA GLN A 35 -25.06 13.54 -11.77
C GLN A 35 -26.38 14.33 -11.69
N PHE A 36 -27.46 13.69 -11.24
CA PHE A 36 -28.81 14.27 -11.34
C PHE A 36 -29.49 14.47 -9.99
N CYS A 37 -29.11 13.73 -8.94
CA CYS A 37 -29.80 13.77 -7.66
C CYS A 37 -29.04 14.52 -6.57
N GLY A 38 -27.93 15.18 -6.90
CA GLY A 38 -27.15 15.96 -5.94
C GLY A 38 -26.48 15.13 -4.85
N THR A 39 -26.28 13.84 -5.10
CA THR A 39 -25.66 12.92 -4.13
C THR A 39 -24.15 12.85 -4.37
N ASP A 40 -23.37 12.81 -3.30
CA ASP A 40 -21.93 12.61 -3.33
C ASP A 40 -21.52 11.50 -2.36
N PHE A 41 -20.70 10.56 -2.82
CA PHE A 41 -20.14 9.48 -2.02
C PHE A 41 -18.73 9.87 -1.58
N LEU A 42 -18.61 10.56 -0.43
CA LEU A 42 -17.38 11.27 -0.05
C LEU A 42 -16.53 10.48 0.96
N TYR A 43 -17.17 9.68 1.81
CA TYR A 43 -16.49 8.94 2.88
C TYR A 43 -17.16 7.57 3.05
N PRO A 44 -16.43 6.51 3.48
CA PRO A 44 -17.01 5.21 3.72
C PRO A 44 -18.12 5.22 4.77
N GLY A 45 -19.23 4.53 4.49
CA GLY A 45 -20.41 4.44 5.35
C GLY A 45 -21.50 5.45 5.00
N ASN A 46 -22.70 5.21 5.52
CA ASN A 46 -23.89 6.01 5.17
C ASN A 46 -23.75 7.49 5.55
N ASP A 47 -23.05 7.78 6.63
CA ASP A 47 -22.73 9.15 7.08
C ASP A 47 -21.66 9.85 6.22
N GLY A 48 -21.09 9.14 5.28
CA GLY A 48 -20.21 9.68 4.24
C GLY A 48 -20.91 10.03 2.92
N ILE A 49 -22.23 9.82 2.85
CA ILE A 49 -23.04 10.18 1.69
C ILE A 49 -23.63 11.57 1.92
N ALA A 50 -23.20 12.53 1.12
CA ALA A 50 -23.77 13.88 1.15
C ALA A 50 -24.90 14.00 0.12
N VAL A 51 -26.03 14.55 0.53
CA VAL A 51 -27.17 14.78 -0.36
C VAL A 51 -27.53 16.25 -0.30
N ARG A 52 -27.39 16.95 -1.43
CA ARG A 52 -27.82 18.33 -1.57
C ARG A 52 -29.32 18.38 -1.84
N LYS A 53 -30.04 19.20 -1.09
CA LYS A 53 -31.46 19.42 -1.35
C LYS A 53 -31.65 20.12 -2.70
N LEU A 54 -32.27 19.44 -3.62
CA LEU A 54 -32.65 19.97 -4.93
C LEU A 54 -34.13 20.36 -4.92
N GLN A 55 -34.47 21.47 -5.56
CA GLN A 55 -35.89 21.85 -5.72
C GLN A 55 -36.59 20.91 -6.71
N LYS A 56 -35.88 20.45 -7.73
CA LYS A 56 -36.36 19.56 -8.78
C LYS A 56 -35.23 18.68 -9.29
N ILE A 57 -35.52 17.40 -9.49
CA ILE A 57 -34.66 16.50 -10.25
C ILE A 57 -35.11 16.59 -11.70
N SER A 58 -34.19 16.97 -12.58
CA SER A 58 -34.45 17.08 -14.00
C SER A 58 -33.48 16.22 -14.79
N VAL A 59 -34.03 15.35 -15.61
CA VAL A 59 -33.28 14.44 -16.49
C VAL A 59 -33.68 14.75 -17.94
N PRO A 60 -32.75 14.94 -18.88
CA PRO A 60 -33.08 15.14 -20.30
C PRO A 60 -33.87 13.97 -20.88
N ASP A 61 -34.86 14.27 -21.69
CA ASP A 61 -35.78 13.26 -22.29
C ASP A 61 -35.04 12.20 -23.13
N ASN A 62 -33.96 12.59 -23.78
CA ASN A 62 -33.17 11.72 -24.66
C ASN A 62 -31.83 11.35 -24.06
N LEU A 63 -31.77 11.23 -22.75
CA LEU A 63 -30.52 10.90 -22.05
C LEU A 63 -30.00 9.53 -22.46
N ARG A 64 -28.79 9.49 -23.01
CA ARG A 64 -28.05 8.25 -23.25
C ARG A 64 -26.62 8.41 -22.79
N ILE A 65 -26.28 7.76 -21.69
CA ILE A 65 -24.92 7.77 -21.14
C ILE A 65 -24.40 6.34 -21.14
N GLN A 66 -23.26 6.14 -21.78
CA GLN A 66 -22.51 4.90 -21.72
C GLN A 66 -21.12 5.19 -21.20
N LYS A 67 -20.74 4.56 -20.11
CA LYS A 67 -19.42 4.68 -19.52
C LYS A 67 -18.71 3.32 -19.53
N VAL A 68 -17.49 3.32 -20.04
CA VAL A 68 -16.57 2.18 -19.95
C VAL A 68 -15.35 2.66 -19.16
N PRO A 69 -15.16 2.18 -17.93
CA PRO A 69 -14.02 2.63 -17.14
C PRO A 69 -12.71 2.17 -17.78
N GLN A 70 -11.73 3.06 -17.81
CA GLN A 70 -10.38 2.69 -18.26
C GLN A 70 -9.73 1.74 -17.25
N ILE A 71 -9.88 2.04 -15.97
CA ILE A 71 -9.44 1.17 -14.88
C ILE A 71 -10.57 0.19 -14.60
N LEU A 72 -10.39 -1.05 -15.05
CA LEU A 72 -11.42 -2.09 -14.95
C LEU A 72 -11.55 -2.66 -13.54
N TYR A 73 -10.53 -2.50 -12.72
CA TYR A 73 -10.54 -2.92 -11.33
C TYR A 73 -9.49 -2.18 -10.52
N GLY A 74 -9.79 -1.98 -9.25
CA GLY A 74 -8.86 -1.50 -8.24
C GLY A 74 -8.92 -2.42 -7.03
N ILE A 75 -7.76 -2.88 -6.59
CA ILE A 75 -7.63 -3.71 -5.40
C ILE A 75 -6.89 -2.91 -4.35
N GLY A 76 -7.49 -2.79 -3.19
CA GLY A 76 -6.90 -2.19 -2.02
C GLY A 76 -7.62 -2.72 -0.78
N ARG A 77 -7.41 -2.12 0.35
CA ARG A 77 -8.27 -2.38 1.51
C ARG A 77 -9.64 -1.80 1.22
N ARG A 78 -10.64 -2.67 1.17
CA ARG A 78 -12.03 -2.25 1.00
C ARG A 78 -12.51 -1.54 2.25
N GLN A 79 -13.08 -0.37 2.04
CA GLN A 79 -13.72 0.37 3.11
C GLN A 79 -15.20 0.01 3.21
N GLU A 80 -15.91 0.21 2.11
CA GLU A 80 -17.32 -0.08 2.02
C GLU A 80 -17.72 -0.17 0.53
N MET A 81 -18.58 -1.12 0.21
CA MET A 81 -18.89 -1.49 -1.18
C MET A 81 -19.47 -0.33 -2.00
N PHE A 82 -20.42 0.41 -1.45
CA PHE A 82 -21.03 1.52 -2.18
C PHE A 82 -20.06 2.68 -2.41
N TYR A 83 -19.27 3.02 -1.39
CA TYR A 83 -18.21 4.01 -1.50
C TYR A 83 -17.19 3.61 -2.56
N ASP A 84 -16.71 2.37 -2.50
CA ASP A 84 -15.69 1.86 -3.42
C ASP A 84 -16.18 1.93 -4.87
N ILE A 85 -17.39 1.41 -5.16
CA ILE A 85 -17.94 1.36 -6.53
C ILE A 85 -18.29 2.76 -7.03
N ALA A 86 -18.92 3.60 -6.22
CA ALA A 86 -19.22 4.98 -6.59
C ALA A 86 -17.94 5.76 -6.96
N ASN A 87 -16.82 5.40 -6.34
CA ASN A 87 -15.51 6.02 -6.56
C ASN A 87 -14.56 5.15 -7.42
N ASN A 88 -15.09 4.33 -8.32
CA ASN A 88 -14.32 3.59 -9.34
C ASN A 88 -13.36 2.52 -8.78
N MET A 89 -13.55 2.07 -7.54
CA MET A 89 -12.85 0.95 -6.96
C MET A 89 -13.64 -0.34 -7.16
N PHE A 90 -13.51 -0.91 -8.35
CA PHE A 90 -14.19 -2.17 -8.66
C PHE A 90 -13.44 -3.35 -8.08
N PRO A 91 -14.13 -4.36 -7.52
CA PRO A 91 -13.50 -5.60 -7.13
C PRO A 91 -12.81 -6.24 -8.33
N ALA A 92 -11.64 -6.84 -8.10
CA ALA A 92 -11.03 -7.71 -9.08
C ALA A 92 -11.52 -9.14 -8.85
N PRO A 93 -12.58 -9.54 -9.51
CA PRO A 93 -13.19 -10.85 -9.34
C PRO A 93 -12.36 -11.96 -9.96
N TRP A 94 -11.24 -11.61 -10.56
CA TRP A 94 -10.43 -12.45 -11.42
C TRP A 94 -9.29 -13.13 -10.68
N TYR A 95 -8.97 -12.65 -9.47
CA TYR A 95 -7.83 -13.12 -8.73
C TYR A 95 -8.23 -14.01 -7.56
N GLY A 96 -7.85 -15.27 -7.64
CA GLY A 96 -7.82 -16.12 -6.47
C GLY A 96 -6.70 -15.76 -5.50
N THR A 97 -5.61 -15.18 -6.02
CA THR A 97 -4.34 -15.08 -5.31
C THR A 97 -3.61 -13.77 -5.56
N TYR A 98 -4.38 -12.70 -5.77
CA TYR A 98 -3.78 -11.42 -6.10
C TYR A 98 -2.86 -10.89 -5.00
N GLY A 99 -1.74 -10.27 -5.39
CA GLY A 99 -0.68 -9.84 -4.49
C GLY A 99 0.13 -11.01 -3.95
N GLY A 100 -0.21 -12.23 -4.37
CA GLY A 100 0.49 -13.45 -3.99
C GLY A 100 1.61 -13.79 -4.96
N HIS A 101 2.50 -14.61 -4.49
CA HIS A 101 3.54 -15.24 -5.24
C HIS A 101 3.08 -16.67 -5.56
N SER A 102 2.43 -16.88 -6.71
CA SER A 102 1.69 -18.10 -7.03
C SER A 102 2.56 -19.38 -7.02
N HIS A 103 3.86 -19.24 -7.27
CA HIS A 103 4.78 -20.37 -7.11
C HIS A 103 4.76 -20.93 -5.68
N ASN A 104 4.64 -20.05 -4.67
CA ASN A 104 4.57 -20.48 -3.26
C ASN A 104 3.25 -21.15 -2.91
N ILE A 105 2.18 -20.84 -3.63
CA ILE A 105 0.87 -21.47 -3.45
C ILE A 105 0.89 -22.87 -4.09
N ALA A 106 1.45 -22.98 -5.29
CA ALA A 106 1.57 -24.24 -5.99
C ALA A 106 2.44 -25.27 -5.23
N ILE A 107 3.51 -24.79 -4.60
CA ILE A 107 4.50 -25.67 -3.95
C ILE A 107 4.79 -25.16 -2.51
N PRO A 108 3.82 -25.27 -1.61
CA PRO A 108 4.04 -24.87 -0.21
C PRO A 108 5.09 -25.76 0.46
N ALA A 109 6.07 -25.15 1.12
CA ALA A 109 7.16 -25.87 1.79
C ALA A 109 6.64 -26.87 2.84
N ALA A 110 5.58 -26.52 3.56
CA ALA A 110 4.98 -27.42 4.56
C ALA A 110 4.52 -28.77 3.96
N LYS A 111 4.14 -28.79 2.68
CA LYS A 111 3.69 -30.01 2.00
C LYS A 111 4.82 -30.79 1.36
N TYR A 112 5.78 -30.09 0.73
CA TYR A 112 6.74 -30.75 -0.16
C TYR A 112 8.17 -30.81 0.38
N ALA A 113 8.55 -29.99 1.36
CA ALA A 113 9.94 -29.88 1.77
C ALA A 113 10.54 -31.17 2.34
N LYS A 114 9.73 -32.00 2.99
CA LYS A 114 10.17 -33.27 3.61
C LYS A 114 10.33 -34.38 2.56
N GLU A 115 9.37 -34.52 1.66
CA GLU A 115 9.32 -35.62 0.68
C GLU A 115 10.06 -35.28 -0.61
N HIS A 116 10.08 -34.02 -0.99
CA HIS A 116 10.64 -33.50 -2.24
C HIS A 116 11.57 -32.31 -2.02
N PRO A 117 12.64 -32.43 -1.23
CA PRO A 117 13.59 -31.34 -0.99
C PRO A 117 14.24 -30.84 -2.29
N GLU A 118 14.32 -31.71 -3.32
CA GLU A 118 14.87 -31.38 -4.65
C GLU A 118 14.01 -30.39 -5.44
N TYR A 119 12.75 -30.17 -5.08
CA TYR A 119 11.90 -29.14 -5.69
C TYR A 119 12.33 -27.72 -5.33
N PHE A 120 13.06 -27.60 -4.23
CA PHE A 120 13.52 -26.31 -3.72
C PHE A 120 14.91 -25.96 -4.27
N ALA A 121 15.16 -24.66 -4.44
CA ALA A 121 16.41 -24.18 -5.02
C ALA A 121 17.64 -24.61 -4.21
N LEU A 122 18.69 -24.99 -4.92
CA LEU A 122 20.01 -25.15 -4.33
C LEU A 122 20.67 -23.78 -4.23
N ILE A 123 20.99 -23.33 -3.00
CA ILE A 123 21.59 -22.03 -2.73
C ILE A 123 22.75 -22.25 -1.78
N LYS A 124 23.95 -21.87 -2.18
CA LYS A 124 25.18 -22.08 -1.39
C LYS A 124 25.30 -23.53 -0.87
N GLY A 125 25.03 -24.48 -1.75
CA GLY A 125 25.12 -25.92 -1.46
C GLY A 125 23.99 -26.49 -0.59
N LYS A 126 22.96 -25.72 -0.21
CA LYS A 126 21.82 -26.17 0.60
C LYS A 126 20.50 -25.91 -0.10
N ARG A 127 19.50 -26.79 0.15
CA ARG A 127 18.13 -26.57 -0.34
C ARG A 127 17.44 -25.46 0.47
N ASP A 128 16.73 -24.59 -0.24
CA ASP A 128 16.03 -23.46 0.37
C ASP A 128 14.65 -23.87 0.89
N LEU A 129 14.61 -24.44 2.06
CA LEU A 129 13.39 -24.92 2.71
C LEU A 129 12.71 -23.83 3.57
N ASN A 130 12.84 -22.56 3.19
CA ASN A 130 12.17 -21.47 3.91
C ASN A 130 10.66 -21.70 3.96
N PRO A 131 10.03 -21.74 5.16
CA PRO A 131 8.61 -22.11 5.28
C PRO A 131 7.66 -21.08 4.66
N ARG A 132 8.10 -19.84 4.50
CA ARG A 132 7.24 -18.75 4.05
C ARG A 132 7.44 -18.38 2.58
N TYR A 133 8.68 -18.21 2.16
CA TYR A 133 9.03 -17.77 0.81
C TYR A 133 10.20 -18.60 0.29
N PRO A 134 9.99 -19.90 0.01
CA PRO A 134 11.05 -20.72 -0.56
C PRO A 134 11.32 -20.33 -2.01
N ALA A 135 12.54 -20.53 -2.44
CA ALA A 135 12.89 -20.52 -3.85
C ALA A 135 12.83 -21.94 -4.42
N TYR A 136 12.63 -22.07 -5.73
CA TYR A 136 12.38 -23.36 -6.39
C TYR A 136 13.45 -23.71 -7.42
N CYS A 137 13.62 -25.03 -7.67
CA CYS A 137 14.45 -25.59 -8.72
C CYS A 137 13.64 -25.62 -10.03
N LEU A 138 13.62 -24.50 -10.76
CA LEU A 138 12.75 -24.30 -11.93
C LEU A 138 13.16 -25.10 -13.17
N SER A 139 14.31 -25.77 -13.17
CA SER A 139 14.68 -26.72 -14.23
C SER A 139 13.97 -28.08 -14.15
N ARG A 140 13.35 -28.38 -13.01
CA ARG A 140 12.60 -29.62 -12.82
C ARG A 140 11.24 -29.55 -13.49
N PRO A 141 10.91 -30.50 -14.38
CA PRO A 141 9.60 -30.55 -15.03
C PRO A 141 8.44 -30.67 -14.03
N GLU A 142 8.62 -31.41 -12.95
CA GLU A 142 7.61 -31.60 -11.89
C GLU A 142 7.26 -30.28 -11.20
N VAL A 143 8.27 -29.45 -10.94
CA VAL A 143 8.08 -28.12 -10.35
C VAL A 143 7.31 -27.20 -11.30
N GLN A 144 7.68 -27.20 -12.58
CA GLN A 144 6.95 -26.42 -13.59
C GLN A 144 5.51 -26.91 -13.75
N GLU A 145 5.28 -28.23 -13.72
CA GLU A 145 3.94 -28.80 -13.84
C GLU A 145 3.07 -28.49 -12.63
N LEU A 146 3.62 -28.50 -11.41
CA LEU A 146 2.88 -28.09 -10.21
C LEU A 146 2.46 -26.61 -10.29
N ILE A 147 3.35 -25.73 -10.74
CA ILE A 147 3.03 -24.31 -10.97
C ILE A 147 1.93 -24.17 -12.01
N TYR A 148 2.01 -24.94 -13.09
CA TYR A 148 1.01 -24.90 -14.14
C TYR A 148 -0.37 -25.42 -13.70
N ARG A 149 -0.41 -26.51 -12.93
CA ARG A 149 -1.66 -27.05 -12.37
C ARG A 149 -2.37 -26.06 -11.45
N GLU A 150 -1.62 -25.25 -10.72
CA GLU A 150 -2.18 -24.18 -9.89
C GLU A 150 -2.96 -23.16 -10.74
N LEU A 151 -2.44 -22.81 -11.93
CA LEU A 151 -3.17 -21.93 -12.85
C LEU A 151 -4.48 -22.57 -13.31
N LEU A 152 -4.45 -23.86 -13.68
CA LEU A 152 -5.66 -24.59 -14.10
C LEU A 152 -6.71 -24.66 -12.97
N GLN A 153 -6.29 -24.99 -11.75
CA GLN A 153 -7.19 -25.07 -10.59
C GLN A 153 -7.91 -23.74 -10.35
N HIS A 154 -7.21 -22.60 -10.46
CA HIS A 154 -7.84 -21.29 -10.30
C HIS A 154 -8.78 -20.97 -11.46
N ALA A 155 -8.42 -21.28 -12.68
CA ALA A 155 -9.29 -21.10 -13.82
C ALA A 155 -10.58 -21.95 -13.71
N ASP A 156 -10.46 -23.19 -13.20
CA ASP A 156 -11.59 -24.12 -13.01
C ASP A 156 -12.53 -23.68 -11.88
N LYS A 157 -12.00 -22.94 -10.89
CA LYS A 157 -12.82 -22.26 -9.87
C LYS A 157 -13.60 -21.06 -10.42
N GLY A 158 -13.46 -20.73 -11.69
CA GLY A 158 -14.20 -19.66 -12.35
C GLY A 158 -13.44 -18.35 -12.52
N TYR A 159 -12.18 -18.25 -12.11
CA TYR A 159 -11.37 -17.04 -12.35
C TYR A 159 -11.11 -16.82 -13.83
N GLU A 160 -11.29 -15.61 -14.31
CA GLU A 160 -11.03 -15.23 -15.70
C GLU A 160 -9.56 -14.85 -15.93
N MET A 161 -8.88 -14.43 -14.89
CA MET A 161 -7.46 -14.12 -14.91
C MET A 161 -6.77 -14.78 -13.72
N VAL A 162 -5.70 -15.53 -14.00
CA VAL A 162 -4.93 -16.27 -13.01
C VAL A 162 -3.54 -15.68 -12.88
N GLN A 163 -3.01 -15.61 -11.67
CA GLN A 163 -1.70 -15.03 -11.43
C GLN A 163 -0.59 -16.05 -11.62
N LEU A 164 0.46 -15.66 -12.34
CA LEU A 164 1.71 -16.41 -12.49
C LEU A 164 2.88 -15.53 -12.00
N ALA A 165 3.35 -15.79 -10.78
CA ALA A 165 4.31 -14.94 -10.10
C ALA A 165 5.35 -15.75 -9.32
N GLN A 166 6.60 -15.40 -9.49
CA GLN A 166 7.72 -15.96 -8.73
C GLN A 166 7.65 -15.59 -7.24
N SER A 167 8.40 -16.33 -6.41
CA SER A 167 8.50 -16.09 -4.98
C SER A 167 8.95 -14.67 -4.63
N ASP A 168 8.43 -14.12 -3.55
CA ASP A 168 8.97 -12.89 -2.97
C ASP A 168 10.41 -13.10 -2.49
N GLY A 169 11.24 -12.06 -2.66
CA GLY A 169 12.67 -12.19 -2.39
C GLY A 169 13.34 -13.29 -3.22
N PHE A 170 12.94 -13.44 -4.48
CA PHE A 170 13.41 -14.48 -5.41
C PHE A 170 14.91 -14.70 -5.32
N ARG A 171 15.30 -15.96 -5.22
CA ARG A 171 16.68 -16.43 -5.25
C ARG A 171 16.80 -17.53 -6.31
N GLY A 172 17.76 -17.37 -7.22
CA GLY A 172 17.99 -18.33 -8.28
C GLY A 172 18.62 -19.62 -7.77
N CYS A 173 18.15 -20.77 -8.27
CA CYS A 173 18.77 -22.07 -8.01
C CYS A 173 20.14 -22.15 -8.67
N GLU A 174 21.14 -22.64 -7.93
CA GLU A 174 22.54 -22.76 -8.38
C GLU A 174 22.90 -24.12 -8.96
N CYS A 175 21.94 -25.06 -9.07
CA CYS A 175 22.22 -26.37 -9.69
C CYS A 175 22.54 -26.23 -11.17
N GLU A 176 23.25 -27.23 -11.71
CA GLU A 176 23.76 -27.22 -13.11
C GLU A 176 22.63 -27.09 -14.13
N ASP A 177 21.53 -27.83 -13.96
CA ASP A 177 20.38 -27.78 -14.87
C ASP A 177 19.73 -26.40 -14.89
N CYS A 178 19.59 -25.75 -13.72
CA CYS A 178 19.08 -24.40 -13.64
C CYS A 178 20.03 -23.36 -14.26
N ARG A 179 21.35 -23.60 -14.20
CA ARG A 179 22.31 -22.72 -14.89
C ARG A 179 22.12 -22.80 -16.40
N LYS A 180 21.90 -24.01 -16.95
CA LYS A 180 21.71 -24.26 -18.38
C LYS A 180 20.27 -23.97 -18.88
N LEU A 181 19.31 -23.76 -17.97
CA LEU A 181 17.90 -23.62 -18.31
C LEU A 181 17.67 -22.55 -19.38
N TYR A 182 17.04 -22.95 -20.48
CA TYR A 182 16.73 -22.16 -21.68
C TYR A 182 17.95 -21.53 -22.39
N GLY A 183 19.17 -21.92 -22.08
CA GLY A 183 20.38 -21.41 -22.72
C GLY A 183 20.69 -19.94 -22.40
N VAL A 184 20.09 -19.36 -21.38
CA VAL A 184 20.30 -17.96 -20.97
C VAL A 184 20.87 -17.89 -19.55
N SER A 185 21.65 -16.85 -19.26
CA SER A 185 22.29 -16.68 -17.95
C SER A 185 21.37 -15.98 -16.92
N SER A 186 20.62 -14.97 -17.35
CA SER A 186 19.78 -14.16 -16.48
C SER A 186 18.57 -14.91 -15.95
N TRP A 187 18.36 -14.86 -14.63
CA TRP A 187 17.14 -15.41 -14.02
C TRP A 187 15.87 -14.69 -14.44
N GLY A 188 15.95 -13.39 -14.71
CA GLY A 188 14.82 -12.64 -15.27
C GLY A 188 14.40 -13.21 -16.62
N GLU A 189 15.36 -13.49 -17.49
CA GLU A 189 15.10 -14.06 -18.81
C GLU A 189 14.54 -15.49 -18.72
N LYS A 190 15.11 -16.34 -17.84
CA LYS A 190 14.61 -17.69 -17.58
C LYS A 190 13.15 -17.69 -17.15
N LEU A 191 12.78 -16.80 -16.22
CA LEU A 191 11.41 -16.65 -15.75
C LEU A 191 10.48 -16.17 -16.86
N TRP A 192 10.90 -15.18 -17.65
CA TRP A 192 10.09 -14.68 -18.75
C TRP A 192 9.80 -15.76 -19.80
N ILE A 193 10.80 -16.55 -20.18
CA ILE A 193 10.64 -17.67 -21.12
C ILE A 193 9.70 -18.73 -20.54
N MET A 194 9.89 -19.11 -19.28
CA MET A 194 9.06 -20.10 -18.60
C MET A 194 7.60 -19.64 -18.51
N HIS A 195 7.38 -18.41 -18.06
CA HIS A 195 6.04 -17.85 -17.90
C HIS A 195 5.34 -17.69 -19.25
N ALA A 196 6.04 -17.25 -20.30
CA ALA A 196 5.46 -17.16 -21.63
C ALA A 196 5.04 -18.53 -22.17
N LYS A 197 5.88 -19.57 -22.04
CA LYS A 197 5.53 -20.95 -22.43
C LYS A 197 4.32 -21.49 -21.65
N MET A 198 4.24 -21.21 -20.35
CA MET A 198 3.08 -21.60 -19.54
C MET A 198 1.81 -20.85 -19.98
N ALA A 199 1.93 -19.57 -20.31
CA ALA A 199 0.79 -18.78 -20.80
C ALA A 199 0.31 -19.27 -22.18
N GLU A 200 1.22 -19.65 -23.10
CA GLU A 200 0.86 -20.26 -24.38
C GLU A 200 0.12 -21.60 -24.21
N ARG A 201 0.61 -22.46 -23.32
CA ARG A 201 -0.06 -23.72 -22.99
C ARG A 201 -1.45 -23.46 -22.38
N PHE A 202 -1.53 -22.50 -21.44
CA PHE A 202 -2.77 -22.14 -20.78
C PHE A 202 -3.83 -21.58 -21.74
N ALA A 203 -3.43 -20.82 -22.77
CA ALA A 203 -4.33 -20.33 -23.80
C ALA A 203 -5.04 -21.47 -24.56
N LYS A 204 -4.34 -22.59 -24.75
CA LYS A 204 -4.91 -23.80 -25.38
C LYS A 204 -5.84 -24.56 -24.45
N ASP A 205 -5.41 -24.75 -23.19
CA ASP A 205 -6.13 -25.55 -22.21
C ASP A 205 -7.35 -24.80 -21.61
N ARG A 206 -7.32 -23.47 -21.59
CA ARG A 206 -8.39 -22.58 -21.07
C ARG A 206 -8.60 -21.39 -22.00
N PRO A 207 -9.19 -21.58 -23.18
CA PRO A 207 -9.43 -20.50 -24.14
C PRO A 207 -10.22 -19.34 -23.52
N GLY A 208 -9.81 -18.09 -23.84
CA GLY A 208 -10.42 -16.87 -23.33
C GLY A 208 -9.99 -16.44 -21.94
N LYS A 209 -9.30 -17.31 -21.18
CA LYS A 209 -8.75 -16.96 -19.86
C LYS A 209 -7.41 -16.24 -19.99
N LEU A 210 -7.12 -15.36 -19.02
CA LEU A 210 -5.92 -14.53 -18.99
C LEU A 210 -4.91 -15.03 -17.95
N VAL A 211 -3.64 -14.80 -18.23
CA VAL A 211 -2.54 -15.01 -17.29
C VAL A 211 -1.92 -13.66 -16.92
N HIS A 212 -1.89 -13.38 -15.64
CA HIS A 212 -1.33 -12.15 -15.07
C HIS A 212 0.07 -12.41 -14.54
N ILE A 213 1.08 -11.83 -15.18
CA ILE A 213 2.50 -12.04 -14.85
C ILE A 213 3.06 -10.78 -14.21
N ILE A 214 3.73 -10.94 -13.07
CA ILE A 214 4.31 -9.81 -12.34
C ILE A 214 5.72 -9.47 -12.88
N ALA A 215 5.93 -8.23 -13.24
CA ALA A 215 7.24 -7.64 -13.53
C ALA A 215 7.86 -7.10 -12.23
N TYR A 216 8.44 -8.00 -11.43
CA TYR A 216 8.96 -7.72 -10.10
C TYR A 216 10.27 -8.45 -9.83
N GLY A 217 11.17 -7.84 -9.06
CA GLY A 217 12.47 -8.44 -8.76
C GLY A 217 13.26 -8.77 -10.04
N PRO A 218 13.57 -10.05 -10.32
CA PRO A 218 14.33 -10.44 -11.51
C PRO A 218 13.60 -10.13 -12.83
N THR A 219 12.27 -10.13 -12.84
CA THR A 219 11.45 -9.83 -14.03
C THR A 219 11.11 -8.34 -14.19
N ARG A 220 11.67 -7.44 -13.38
CA ARG A 220 11.45 -5.98 -13.51
C ARG A 220 11.91 -5.44 -14.87
N THR A 221 12.93 -6.04 -15.45
CA THR A 221 13.37 -5.74 -16.80
C THR A 221 12.61 -6.62 -17.80
N PRO A 222 12.05 -6.04 -18.88
CA PRO A 222 11.41 -6.81 -19.93
C PRO A 222 12.36 -7.85 -20.54
N PRO A 223 11.83 -8.94 -21.14
CA PRO A 223 12.67 -9.95 -21.78
C PRO A 223 13.45 -9.38 -22.96
N GLN A 224 14.64 -9.93 -23.20
CA GLN A 224 15.48 -9.55 -24.34
C GLN A 224 15.40 -10.60 -25.47
N THR A 225 15.08 -11.85 -25.17
CA THR A 225 15.01 -12.94 -26.13
C THR A 225 13.75 -12.91 -26.98
N PHE A 226 12.70 -12.23 -26.55
CA PHE A 226 11.47 -12.04 -27.33
C PHE A 226 10.82 -10.69 -27.07
N ARG A 227 9.94 -10.24 -27.99
CA ARG A 227 9.26 -8.95 -27.92
C ARG A 227 7.73 -9.05 -27.88
N LYS A 228 7.19 -10.18 -28.30
CA LYS A 228 5.75 -10.43 -28.34
C LYS A 228 5.38 -11.47 -27.28
N PHE A 229 4.51 -11.09 -26.38
CA PHE A 229 3.91 -11.99 -25.40
C PHE A 229 2.72 -12.75 -26.00
N PRO A 230 2.39 -13.92 -25.46
CA PRO A 230 1.14 -14.61 -25.81
C PRO A 230 -0.06 -13.69 -25.62
N ASP A 231 -1.07 -13.84 -26.47
CA ASP A 231 -2.23 -12.94 -26.52
C ASP A 231 -3.06 -12.90 -25.24
N ASN A 232 -2.95 -13.94 -24.41
CA ASN A 232 -3.66 -14.05 -23.12
C ASN A 232 -2.87 -13.47 -21.92
N VAL A 233 -1.76 -12.78 -22.13
CA VAL A 233 -0.93 -12.22 -21.05
C VAL A 233 -1.32 -10.80 -20.71
N VAL A 234 -1.37 -10.50 -19.42
CA VAL A 234 -1.39 -9.17 -18.81
C VAL A 234 -0.14 -9.03 -17.96
N ILE A 235 0.55 -7.89 -18.02
CA ILE A 235 1.77 -7.65 -17.24
C ILE A 235 1.47 -6.64 -16.12
N GLU A 236 1.76 -7.03 -14.88
CA GLU A 236 1.74 -6.13 -13.75
C GLU A 236 3.10 -5.49 -13.52
N LEU A 237 3.15 -4.17 -13.53
CA LEU A 237 4.36 -3.41 -13.22
C LEU A 237 4.44 -3.18 -11.70
N ALA A 238 5.38 -3.82 -11.04
CA ALA A 238 5.55 -3.75 -9.59
C ALA A 238 6.98 -3.30 -9.20
N PRO A 239 7.15 -2.05 -8.73
CA PRO A 239 6.15 -0.97 -8.76
C PRO A 239 5.96 -0.41 -10.17
N TYR A 240 4.80 0.21 -10.40
CA TYR A 240 4.62 1.04 -11.59
C TYR A 240 5.38 2.35 -11.44
N THR A 241 6.13 2.73 -12.48
CA THR A 241 6.60 4.09 -12.73
C THR A 241 6.58 4.39 -14.23
N PRO A 242 6.47 5.67 -14.65
CA PRO A 242 6.60 6.02 -16.06
C PRO A 242 7.89 5.52 -16.70
N GLU A 243 9.01 5.54 -15.97
CA GLU A 243 10.31 5.06 -16.42
C GLU A 243 10.33 3.54 -16.60
N ILE A 244 9.73 2.80 -15.68
CA ILE A 244 9.57 1.35 -15.82
C ILE A 244 8.69 1.05 -17.01
N ARG A 245 7.56 1.76 -17.16
CA ARG A 245 6.66 1.57 -18.31
C ARG A 245 7.36 1.86 -19.65
N LYS A 246 8.20 2.88 -19.72
CA LYS A 246 9.00 3.21 -20.92
C LYS A 246 9.90 2.07 -21.37
N ARG A 247 10.41 1.23 -20.47
CA ARG A 247 11.25 0.05 -20.81
C ARG A 247 10.48 -0.97 -21.64
N TRP A 248 9.16 -0.98 -21.55
CA TRP A 248 8.26 -1.88 -22.27
C TRP A 248 7.83 -1.38 -23.66
N LYS A 249 8.33 -0.25 -24.11
CA LYS A 249 7.89 0.40 -25.36
C LYS A 249 8.03 -0.48 -26.62
N TRP A 250 8.98 -1.42 -26.60
CA TRP A 250 9.25 -2.34 -27.70
C TRP A 250 8.59 -3.72 -27.54
N HIS A 251 7.81 -3.91 -26.48
CA HIS A 251 7.15 -5.17 -26.21
C HIS A 251 5.66 -5.10 -26.49
N SER A 252 5.16 -6.10 -27.22
CA SER A 252 3.74 -6.25 -27.50
C SER A 252 3.08 -7.11 -26.43
N VAL A 253 2.23 -6.48 -25.61
CA VAL A 253 1.39 -7.12 -24.60
C VAL A 253 -0.05 -6.75 -24.94
N LYS A 254 -0.76 -7.65 -25.63
CA LYS A 254 -2.08 -7.37 -26.20
C LYS A 254 -3.12 -6.92 -25.15
N ASN A 255 -3.15 -7.58 -24.01
CA ASN A 255 -4.06 -7.24 -22.92
C ASN A 255 -3.55 -6.13 -21.99
N GLY A 256 -2.39 -5.53 -22.32
CA GLY A 256 -1.87 -4.34 -21.66
C GLY A 256 -1.26 -4.59 -20.28
N PHE A 257 -1.28 -3.55 -19.48
CA PHE A 257 -0.55 -3.47 -18.23
C PHE A 257 -1.48 -3.14 -17.06
N THR A 258 -1.03 -3.53 -15.87
CA THR A 258 -1.59 -3.12 -14.60
C THR A 258 -0.49 -2.51 -13.72
N ALA A 259 -0.88 -1.77 -12.70
CA ALA A 259 0.03 -1.05 -11.82
C ALA A 259 -0.07 -1.56 -10.39
N TYR A 260 1.05 -1.92 -9.81
CA TYR A 260 1.20 -2.16 -8.37
C TYR A 260 1.75 -0.89 -7.73
N LEU A 261 1.01 -0.31 -6.80
CA LEU A 261 1.28 1.00 -6.22
C LEU A 261 1.57 0.92 -4.72
N TYR A 262 2.52 1.74 -4.28
CA TYR A 262 2.89 1.89 -2.87
C TYR A 262 2.56 3.29 -2.33
N ASN A 263 1.66 4.01 -2.96
CA ASN A 263 1.36 5.42 -2.65
C ASN A 263 1.06 5.66 -1.17
N TRP A 264 0.37 4.72 -0.53
CA TRP A 264 -0.14 4.83 0.84
C TRP A 264 0.30 3.69 1.76
N GLY A 265 1.37 3.00 1.44
CA GLY A 265 1.81 1.85 2.24
C GLY A 265 2.09 2.22 3.70
N TYR A 266 1.32 1.66 4.63
CA TYR A 266 1.48 1.86 6.08
C TYR A 266 2.80 1.31 6.63
N TYR A 267 3.43 0.43 5.90
CA TYR A 267 4.75 -0.13 6.22
C TYR A 267 5.91 0.74 5.74
N HIS A 268 5.62 1.89 5.16
CA HIS A 268 6.66 2.90 4.91
C HIS A 268 7.18 3.45 6.24
N THR A 269 8.44 3.80 6.26
CA THR A 269 9.14 4.22 7.47
C THR A 269 8.56 5.47 8.13
N GLU A 270 7.85 6.29 7.38
CA GLU A 270 7.08 7.43 7.92
C GLU A 270 5.83 7.01 8.71
N GLY A 271 5.47 5.73 8.67
CA GLY A 271 4.30 5.22 9.38
C GLY A 271 2.97 5.71 8.80
N PHE A 272 1.99 5.82 9.67
CA PHE A 272 0.66 6.34 9.34
C PHE A 272 0.65 7.87 9.26
N THR A 273 1.34 8.41 8.28
CA THR A 273 1.37 9.84 7.98
C THR A 273 0.95 10.09 6.54
N PRO A 274 0.40 11.26 6.20
CA PRO A 274 0.05 11.59 4.82
C PRO A 274 1.24 11.47 3.88
N LYS A 275 1.03 10.92 2.67
CA LYS A 275 2.13 10.54 1.75
C LYS A 275 2.02 11.13 0.35
N ALA A 276 0.80 11.24 -0.19
CA ALA A 276 0.59 11.59 -1.59
C ALA A 276 -0.03 12.98 -1.74
N SER A 277 0.66 13.88 -2.46
CA SER A 277 0.10 15.19 -2.79
C SER A 277 -0.94 15.13 -3.91
N SER A 278 -1.82 16.11 -3.93
CA SER A 278 -2.82 16.26 -4.99
C SER A 278 -2.21 16.36 -6.38
N GLU A 279 -1.10 17.08 -6.51
CA GLU A 279 -0.36 17.23 -7.77
C GLU A 279 0.15 15.89 -8.28
N PHE A 280 0.78 15.12 -7.40
CA PHE A 280 1.27 13.81 -7.73
C PHE A 280 0.17 12.85 -8.16
N LEU A 281 -0.94 12.79 -7.43
CA LEU A 281 -2.07 11.92 -7.75
C LEU A 281 -2.69 12.29 -9.10
N THR A 282 -2.80 13.59 -9.41
CA THR A 282 -3.26 14.08 -10.70
C THR A 282 -2.33 13.65 -11.84
N ALA A 283 -1.02 13.81 -11.67
CA ALA A 283 -0.03 13.39 -12.65
C ALA A 283 -0.07 11.87 -12.89
N GLN A 284 -0.19 11.08 -11.82
CA GLN A 284 -0.26 9.63 -11.94
C GLN A 284 -1.55 9.16 -12.65
N ALA A 285 -2.70 9.78 -12.38
CA ALA A 285 -3.94 9.46 -13.08
C ALA A 285 -3.82 9.76 -14.60
N ALA A 286 -3.19 10.88 -14.96
CA ALA A 286 -2.89 11.20 -16.37
C ALA A 286 -1.90 10.20 -17.01
N ASP A 287 -0.89 9.79 -16.27
CA ASP A 287 0.06 8.77 -16.70
C ASP A 287 -0.61 7.43 -16.97
N PHE A 288 -1.53 7.00 -16.13
CA PHE A 288 -2.28 5.76 -16.35
C PHE A 288 -3.10 5.80 -17.63
N ARG A 289 -3.72 6.94 -17.91
CA ARG A 289 -4.45 7.13 -19.18
C ARG A 289 -3.53 7.03 -20.38
N ARG A 290 -2.39 7.73 -20.37
CA ARG A 290 -1.37 7.68 -21.42
C ARG A 290 -0.80 6.27 -21.61
N ASP A 291 -0.50 5.59 -20.53
CA ASP A 291 0.17 4.30 -20.51
C ASP A 291 -0.79 3.11 -20.66
N ARG A 292 -2.10 3.39 -20.75
CA ARG A 292 -3.19 2.40 -20.89
C ARG A 292 -3.16 1.35 -19.77
N ILE A 293 -2.98 1.81 -18.54
CA ILE A 293 -3.10 0.97 -17.37
C ILE A 293 -4.58 0.59 -17.19
N ARG A 294 -4.86 -0.71 -17.03
CA ARG A 294 -6.21 -1.27 -17.00
C ARG A 294 -6.66 -1.74 -15.62
N GLY A 295 -5.73 -1.87 -14.71
CA GLY A 295 -6.00 -2.30 -13.35
C GLY A 295 -4.94 -1.78 -12.38
N ILE A 296 -5.32 -1.64 -11.12
CA ILE A 296 -4.48 -1.06 -10.08
C ILE A 296 -4.54 -1.94 -8.83
N TYR A 297 -3.38 -2.19 -8.24
CA TYR A 297 -3.28 -2.71 -6.89
C TYR A 297 -2.71 -1.63 -5.97
N PHE A 298 -3.48 -1.25 -4.96
CA PHE A 298 -3.04 -0.32 -3.93
C PHE A 298 -2.50 -1.07 -2.73
N CYS A 299 -1.20 -1.07 -2.57
CA CYS A 299 -0.59 -1.57 -1.36
C CYS A 299 -0.72 -0.50 -0.27
N GLY A 300 -1.67 -0.69 0.64
CA GLY A 300 -1.92 0.23 1.74
C GLY A 300 -2.95 1.34 1.47
N PHE A 301 -3.82 1.18 0.49
CA PHE A 301 -4.88 2.15 0.23
C PHE A 301 -5.91 2.20 1.37
N GLY A 302 -6.29 3.41 1.78
CA GLY A 302 -7.37 3.64 2.74
C GLY A 302 -6.98 3.52 4.22
N GLU A 303 -5.70 3.66 4.56
CA GLU A 303 -5.26 3.62 5.95
C GLU A 303 -5.52 4.91 6.73
N LEU A 304 -5.60 6.07 6.06
CA LEU A 304 -5.72 7.38 6.70
C LEU A 304 -6.84 8.23 6.10
N PHE A 305 -8.09 7.76 6.21
CA PHE A 305 -9.24 8.51 5.68
C PHE A 305 -9.45 9.86 6.36
N GLY A 306 -9.09 9.98 7.62
CA GLY A 306 -9.19 11.25 8.36
C GLY A 306 -8.23 12.31 7.83
N LEU A 307 -7.00 11.95 7.47
CA LEU A 307 -6.00 12.90 6.97
C LEU A 307 -5.90 12.96 5.45
N GLU A 308 -6.17 11.85 4.75
CA GLU A 308 -6.00 11.74 3.29
C GLU A 308 -7.30 11.48 2.53
N GLY A 309 -8.46 11.53 3.20
CA GLY A 309 -9.76 11.27 2.57
C GLY A 309 -10.02 12.09 1.31
N PRO A 310 -9.79 13.43 1.31
CA PRO A 310 -9.93 14.23 0.09
C PRO A 310 -8.98 13.81 -1.03
N ALA A 311 -7.77 13.39 -0.70
CA ALA A 311 -6.78 12.92 -1.67
C ALA A 311 -7.22 11.59 -2.31
N TYR A 312 -7.75 10.64 -1.52
CA TYR A 312 -8.34 9.40 -2.04
C TYR A 312 -9.53 9.68 -2.95
N TYR A 313 -10.49 10.49 -2.49
CA TYR A 313 -11.66 10.88 -3.26
C TYR A 313 -11.26 11.53 -4.60
N GLN A 314 -10.36 12.53 -4.55
CA GLN A 314 -9.80 13.18 -5.73
C GLN A 314 -9.22 12.16 -6.70
N TYR A 315 -8.33 11.30 -6.22
CA TYR A 315 -7.61 10.35 -7.05
C TYR A 315 -8.56 9.40 -7.77
N LEU A 316 -9.51 8.83 -7.05
CA LEU A 316 -10.47 7.90 -7.63
C LEU A 316 -11.39 8.57 -8.67
N LYS A 317 -11.78 9.83 -8.46
CA LYS A 317 -12.51 10.59 -9.48
C LYS A 317 -11.63 10.91 -10.69
N GLN A 318 -10.37 11.24 -10.50
CA GLN A 318 -9.43 11.50 -11.58
C GLN A 318 -9.01 10.25 -12.37
N LEU A 319 -9.09 9.06 -11.78
CA LEU A 319 -8.94 7.81 -12.55
C LEU A 319 -10.04 7.64 -13.61
N GLU A 320 -11.24 8.16 -13.37
CA GLU A 320 -12.32 8.22 -14.36
C GLU A 320 -12.15 9.40 -15.32
N ASP A 321 -11.89 10.59 -14.75
CA ASP A 321 -11.70 11.83 -15.51
C ASP A 321 -10.53 12.66 -14.98
N PRO A 322 -9.33 12.53 -15.58
CA PRO A 322 -8.13 13.24 -15.13
C PRO A 322 -8.18 14.76 -15.38
N THR A 323 -9.22 15.29 -16.02
CA THR A 323 -9.40 16.74 -16.22
C THR A 323 -10.01 17.44 -15.00
N LEU A 324 -10.56 16.67 -14.06
CA LEU A 324 -11.15 17.20 -12.84
C LEU A 324 -10.07 17.86 -11.97
N LYS A 325 -10.36 19.09 -11.51
CA LYS A 325 -9.42 19.86 -10.70
C LYS A 325 -9.43 19.38 -9.24
N ALA A 326 -8.26 19.09 -8.71
CA ALA A 326 -8.06 18.63 -7.34
C ALA A 326 -8.73 19.55 -6.30
N GLU A 327 -8.55 20.87 -6.45
CA GLU A 327 -9.14 21.86 -5.54
C GLU A 327 -10.67 21.83 -5.55
N THR A 328 -11.29 21.67 -6.73
CA THR A 328 -12.74 21.56 -6.85
C THR A 328 -13.27 20.33 -6.13
N LEU A 329 -12.59 19.19 -6.30
CA LEU A 329 -12.94 17.93 -5.64
C LEU A 329 -12.76 18.03 -4.12
N ARG A 330 -11.68 18.64 -3.65
CA ARG A 330 -11.43 18.85 -2.21
C ARG A 330 -12.49 19.77 -1.58
N ARG A 331 -12.83 20.87 -2.26
CA ARG A 331 -13.90 21.76 -1.80
C ARG A 331 -15.24 21.04 -1.72
N ARG A 332 -15.61 20.28 -2.75
CA ARG A 332 -16.82 19.44 -2.78
C ARG A 332 -16.84 18.44 -1.62
N TYR A 333 -15.71 17.78 -1.36
CA TYR A 333 -15.54 16.89 -0.24
C TYR A 333 -15.80 17.58 1.10
N CYS A 334 -15.15 18.73 1.32
CA CYS A 334 -15.29 19.47 2.58
C CYS A 334 -16.71 20.01 2.78
N GLN A 335 -17.31 20.59 1.75
CA GLN A 335 -18.67 21.12 1.82
C GLN A 335 -19.71 20.04 2.11
N GLY A 336 -19.55 18.86 1.49
CA GLY A 336 -20.50 17.77 1.66
C GLY A 336 -20.42 17.07 3.02
N LEU A 337 -19.22 17.02 3.64
CA LEU A 337 -19.04 16.28 4.90
C LEU A 337 -19.08 17.13 6.15
N PHE A 338 -18.64 18.39 6.06
CA PHE A 338 -18.36 19.17 7.27
C PHE A 338 -19.29 20.36 7.49
N GLY A 339 -20.19 20.67 6.54
CA GLY A 339 -21.15 21.76 6.69
C GLY A 339 -20.45 23.08 7.08
N ASP A 340 -20.85 23.68 8.23
CA ASP A 340 -20.29 24.94 8.72
C ASP A 340 -18.78 24.86 9.07
N ALA A 341 -18.25 23.68 9.28
CA ALA A 341 -16.82 23.47 9.49
C ALA A 341 -16.01 23.27 8.18
N ALA A 342 -16.66 23.31 7.01
CA ALA A 342 -16.02 23.09 5.73
C ALA A 342 -14.84 24.04 5.45
N PRO A 343 -14.92 25.36 5.75
CA PRO A 343 -13.79 26.26 5.53
C PRO A 343 -12.55 25.89 6.36
N GLU A 344 -12.72 25.50 7.62
CA GLU A 344 -11.62 25.08 8.48
C GLU A 344 -11.03 23.75 8.00
N MET A 345 -11.86 22.79 7.60
CA MET A 345 -11.39 21.52 7.09
C MET A 345 -10.72 21.65 5.72
N GLU A 346 -11.20 22.54 4.84
CA GLU A 346 -10.51 22.85 3.59
C GLU A 346 -9.12 23.46 3.86
N LYS A 347 -9.03 24.40 4.81
CA LYS A 347 -7.75 24.97 5.25
C LYS A 347 -6.82 23.89 5.82
N PHE A 348 -7.36 22.99 6.66
CA PHE A 348 -6.62 21.88 7.25
C PHE A 348 -6.01 20.96 6.18
N TYR A 349 -6.82 20.51 5.21
CA TYR A 349 -6.35 19.63 4.13
C TYR A 349 -5.44 20.36 3.14
N ASN A 350 -5.65 21.65 2.88
CA ASN A 350 -4.74 22.46 2.06
C ASN A 350 -3.36 22.56 2.69
N LEU A 351 -3.29 22.73 4.00
CA LEU A 351 -2.02 22.76 4.71
C LEU A 351 -1.31 21.40 4.65
N ILE A 352 -2.03 20.29 4.84
CA ILE A 352 -1.46 18.95 4.68
C ILE A 352 -0.90 18.78 3.26
N ASP A 353 -1.69 19.06 2.24
CA ASP A 353 -1.32 18.90 0.83
C ASP A 353 -0.07 19.73 0.47
N SER A 354 -0.02 20.99 0.94
CA SER A 354 1.15 21.87 0.73
C SER A 354 2.45 21.30 1.32
N ARG A 355 2.36 20.53 2.41
CA ARG A 355 3.54 19.89 3.02
C ARG A 355 3.99 18.64 2.28
N LEU A 356 3.10 18.01 1.52
CA LEU A 356 3.40 16.84 0.70
C LEU A 356 4.00 17.22 -0.66
N GLN A 357 3.76 18.43 -1.13
CA GLN A 357 4.40 19.02 -2.31
C GLN A 357 5.84 19.47 -2.04
N PHE A 358 6.26 19.46 -0.78
CA PHE A 358 7.61 19.84 -0.41
C PHE A 358 8.61 18.95 -1.12
N ASP A 359 9.33 19.52 -2.07
CA ASP A 359 10.27 18.80 -2.92
C ASP A 359 11.52 18.43 -2.10
N VAL A 360 11.61 17.14 -1.82
CA VAL A 360 12.86 16.55 -1.37
C VAL A 360 13.53 15.98 -2.62
N PRO A 361 14.64 16.55 -3.09
CA PRO A 361 15.25 16.15 -4.34
C PRO A 361 15.37 14.64 -4.51
N GLY A 362 14.86 14.12 -5.61
CA GLY A 362 14.94 12.71 -6.00
C GLY A 362 13.83 11.80 -5.42
N ARG A 363 12.91 12.29 -4.58
CA ARG A 363 11.95 11.43 -3.92
C ARG A 363 10.56 11.36 -4.56
N PHE A 364 10.03 12.49 -5.04
CA PHE A 364 8.71 12.51 -5.67
C PHE A 364 8.72 12.10 -7.13
N GLN A 365 9.87 12.20 -7.78
CA GLN A 365 10.06 11.72 -9.15
C GLN A 365 10.42 10.24 -9.21
N ASP A 366 10.85 9.64 -8.11
CA ASP A 366 11.18 8.24 -8.01
C ASP A 366 10.14 7.48 -7.17
N TRP A 367 9.17 6.92 -7.86
CA TRP A 367 8.12 6.04 -7.30
C TRP A 367 8.67 4.80 -6.63
N ASN A 368 9.94 4.47 -6.90
CA ASN A 368 10.65 3.45 -6.19
C ASN A 368 11.13 3.92 -4.82
N ALA A 369 11.07 5.22 -4.52
CA ALA A 369 11.57 5.71 -3.23
C ALA A 369 10.93 4.99 -2.04
N PRO A 370 9.60 4.76 -1.97
CA PRO A 370 9.01 3.92 -0.93
C PRO A 370 9.52 2.48 -0.98
N ALA A 371 9.60 1.88 -2.16
CA ALA A 371 10.08 0.51 -2.32
C ALA A 371 11.59 0.39 -2.07
N LEU A 372 12.38 1.41 -2.43
CA LEU A 372 13.81 1.49 -2.11
C LEU A 372 14.03 1.61 -0.61
N VAL A 373 13.25 2.43 0.07
CA VAL A 373 13.28 2.54 1.55
C VAL A 373 12.94 1.19 2.17
N MET A 374 11.97 0.47 1.64
CA MET A 374 11.62 -0.89 2.09
C MET A 374 12.73 -1.91 1.89
N ASN A 375 13.51 -1.80 0.83
CA ASN A 375 14.58 -2.76 0.49
C ASN A 375 15.94 -2.40 1.09
N ARG A 376 16.10 -1.20 1.60
CA ARG A 376 17.34 -0.76 2.21
C ARG A 376 17.39 -1.19 3.68
N ARG A 377 18.39 -1.97 4.02
CA ARG A 377 18.63 -2.53 5.36
C ARG A 377 19.77 -1.83 6.11
N SER A 378 20.23 -0.69 5.62
CA SER A 378 21.35 0.01 6.22
C SER A 378 20.91 1.21 7.05
N SER A 379 21.65 1.54 8.08
CA SER A 379 21.44 2.68 8.99
C SER A 379 21.29 4.03 8.28
N ARG A 380 21.97 4.18 7.15
CA ARG A 380 21.91 5.41 6.35
C ARG A 380 20.53 5.69 5.78
N ASP A 381 19.70 4.66 5.69
CA ASP A 381 18.38 4.74 5.07
C ASP A 381 17.29 5.21 6.03
N PHE A 382 17.54 5.14 7.34
CA PHE A 382 16.58 5.58 8.36
C PHE A 382 16.64 7.08 8.66
N GLY A 383 17.76 7.71 8.36
CA GLY A 383 17.88 9.16 8.49
C GLY A 383 16.95 9.94 7.56
N GLU A 384 16.69 9.42 6.37
CA GLU A 384 15.87 10.08 5.37
C GLU A 384 14.39 10.17 5.75
N PRO A 385 13.70 9.11 6.20
CA PRO A 385 12.33 9.19 6.69
C PRO A 385 12.15 10.14 7.87
N LEU A 386 13.08 10.14 8.83
CA LEU A 386 13.06 11.09 9.95
C LEU A 386 13.21 12.52 9.47
N ARG A 387 14.14 12.76 8.56
CA ARG A 387 14.35 14.07 7.95
C ARG A 387 13.10 14.57 7.23
N LEU A 388 12.41 13.70 6.52
CA LEU A 388 11.14 14.04 5.88
C LEU A 388 10.06 14.42 6.88
N LEU A 389 9.91 13.64 7.95
CA LEU A 389 8.98 13.97 9.02
C LEU A 389 9.29 15.34 9.63
N GLN A 390 10.58 15.62 9.87
CA GLN A 390 11.04 16.92 10.40
C GLN A 390 10.73 18.09 9.46
N VAL A 391 11.00 17.92 8.16
CA VAL A 391 10.81 18.98 7.16
C VAL A 391 9.34 19.22 6.86
N ARG A 392 8.54 18.16 6.80
CA ARG A 392 7.10 18.27 6.51
C ARG A 392 6.30 18.76 7.70
N TRP A 393 6.58 18.22 8.88
CA TRP A 393 5.75 18.37 10.06
C TRP A 393 6.50 19.11 11.17
N THR A 394 6.88 20.37 10.88
CA THR A 394 7.55 21.23 11.86
C THR A 394 6.59 21.56 13.02
N PRO A 395 7.12 21.94 14.19
CA PRO A 395 6.27 22.35 15.33
C PRO A 395 5.22 23.41 14.97
N GLU A 396 5.56 24.37 14.12
CA GLU A 396 4.68 25.45 13.68
C GLU A 396 3.53 24.91 12.81
N VAL A 397 3.86 24.02 11.85
CA VAL A 397 2.87 23.35 11.01
C VAL A 397 1.91 22.51 11.84
N ILE A 398 2.44 21.73 12.78
CA ILE A 398 1.62 20.92 13.71
C ILE A 398 0.72 21.82 14.56
N ALA A 399 1.23 22.95 15.07
CA ALA A 399 0.44 23.89 15.85
C ALA A 399 -0.69 24.53 15.02
N GLU A 400 -0.42 24.89 13.76
CA GLU A 400 -1.45 25.46 12.87
C GLU A 400 -2.53 24.41 12.51
N LEU A 401 -2.14 23.17 12.20
CA LEU A 401 -3.05 22.07 11.96
C LEU A 401 -3.94 21.82 13.19
N ASP A 402 -3.36 21.82 14.39
CA ASP A 402 -4.12 21.62 15.65
C ASP A 402 -5.12 22.75 15.89
N ARG A 403 -4.73 24.02 15.67
CA ARG A 403 -5.64 25.17 15.78
C ARG A 403 -6.79 25.08 14.80
N THR A 404 -6.49 24.76 13.56
CA THR A 404 -7.48 24.66 12.49
C THR A 404 -8.48 23.54 12.75
N LEU A 405 -7.98 22.36 13.16
CA LEU A 405 -8.83 21.23 13.48
C LEU A 405 -9.69 21.48 14.74
N LYS A 406 -9.15 22.11 15.77
CA LYS A 406 -9.92 22.55 16.95
C LYS A 406 -11.02 23.55 16.59
N ALA A 407 -10.79 24.44 15.62
CA ALA A 407 -11.82 25.35 15.14
C ALA A 407 -12.95 24.61 14.42
N ALA A 408 -12.61 23.59 13.60
CA ALA A 408 -13.59 22.73 12.96
C ALA A 408 -14.40 21.90 13.98
N GLU A 409 -13.73 21.34 15.01
CA GLU A 409 -14.37 20.56 16.08
C GLU A 409 -15.43 21.35 16.86
N LYS A 410 -15.26 22.66 17.00
CA LYS A 410 -16.26 23.51 17.64
C LYS A 410 -17.55 23.65 16.83
N LYS A 411 -17.46 23.48 15.52
CA LYS A 411 -18.58 23.66 14.59
C LYS A 411 -19.26 22.34 14.22
N ASN A 412 -18.49 21.24 14.21
CA ASN A 412 -18.97 19.95 13.76
C ASN A 412 -18.30 18.81 14.55
N GLN A 413 -19.09 17.84 15.02
CA GLN A 413 -18.68 16.69 15.83
C GLN A 413 -18.88 15.37 15.08
N SER A 414 -18.87 15.39 13.75
CA SER A 414 -19.04 14.21 12.91
C SER A 414 -17.95 13.17 13.16
N ARG A 415 -18.24 11.92 12.76
CA ARG A 415 -17.27 10.83 12.80
C ARG A 415 -16.01 11.18 12.02
N GLN A 416 -16.16 11.79 10.86
CA GLN A 416 -15.05 12.14 9.97
C GLN A 416 -14.07 13.14 10.60
N ILE A 417 -14.58 14.09 11.40
CA ILE A 417 -13.71 14.99 12.18
C ILE A 417 -13.01 14.25 13.32
N LYS A 418 -13.70 13.31 13.98
CA LYS A 418 -13.09 12.48 15.03
C LYS A 418 -12.00 11.57 14.46
N ASP A 419 -12.22 11.03 13.27
CA ASP A 419 -11.21 10.25 12.55
C ASP A 419 -10.00 11.12 12.20
N ALA A 420 -10.22 12.33 11.67
CA ALA A 420 -9.15 13.29 11.39
C ALA A 420 -8.38 13.66 12.67
N ARG A 421 -9.06 13.86 13.81
CA ARG A 421 -8.41 14.11 15.10
C ARG A 421 -7.57 12.94 15.55
N LEU A 422 -8.08 11.73 15.48
CA LEU A 422 -7.36 10.53 15.89
C LEU A 422 -6.06 10.35 15.08
N GLU A 423 -6.16 10.47 13.76
CA GLU A 423 -5.02 10.33 12.86
C GLU A 423 -4.03 11.49 12.99
N PHE A 424 -4.53 12.71 13.18
CA PHE A 424 -3.70 13.88 13.47
C PHE A 424 -2.96 13.74 14.81
N ASP A 425 -3.59 13.19 15.82
CA ASP A 425 -2.95 12.96 17.12
C ASP A 425 -1.79 11.94 17.03
N TYR A 426 -1.89 10.94 16.14
CA TYR A 426 -0.77 10.07 15.80
C TYR A 426 0.33 10.84 15.07
N LEU A 427 -0.02 11.61 14.05
CA LEU A 427 0.91 12.44 13.28
C LEU A 427 1.68 13.40 14.19
N LYS A 428 0.97 14.13 15.06
CA LYS A 428 1.54 15.08 16.02
C LYS A 428 2.58 14.43 16.93
N ARG A 429 2.28 13.23 17.46
CA ARG A 429 3.22 12.49 18.32
C ARG A 429 4.41 11.95 17.55
N THR A 430 4.19 11.49 16.33
CA THR A 430 5.26 11.02 15.45
C THR A 430 6.20 12.18 15.05
N ALA A 431 5.66 13.35 14.74
CA ALA A 431 6.43 14.55 14.46
C ALA A 431 7.24 15.01 15.69
N ALA A 432 6.67 14.93 16.89
CA ALA A 432 7.38 15.27 18.12
C ALA A 432 8.60 14.35 18.37
N VAL A 433 8.48 13.05 18.09
CA VAL A 433 9.63 12.12 18.17
C VAL A 433 10.70 12.50 17.14
N ALA A 434 10.30 12.79 15.89
CA ALA A 434 11.24 13.18 14.85
C ALA A 434 11.97 14.48 15.16
N SER A 435 11.25 15.49 15.68
CA SER A 435 11.85 16.78 16.10
C SER A 435 12.74 16.61 17.33
N GLY A 436 12.31 15.85 18.32
CA GLY A 436 13.12 15.57 19.52
C GLY A 436 14.42 14.84 19.18
N TYR A 437 14.36 13.91 18.23
CA TYR A 437 15.56 13.22 17.73
C TYR A 437 16.56 14.20 17.07
N ALA A 438 16.06 15.10 16.21
CA ALA A 438 16.91 16.14 15.60
C ALA A 438 17.56 17.03 16.65
N GLU A 439 16.81 17.41 17.68
CA GLU A 439 17.31 18.28 18.75
C GLU A 439 18.40 17.59 19.57
N VAL A 440 18.22 16.33 19.92
CA VAL A 440 19.27 15.55 20.62
C VAL A 440 20.54 15.44 19.79
N LEU A 441 20.42 15.23 18.47
CA LEU A 441 21.60 15.20 17.59
C LEU A 441 22.32 16.56 17.51
N ARG A 442 21.56 17.66 17.58
CA ARG A 442 22.08 19.02 17.51
C ARG A 442 22.77 19.45 18.81
N THR A 443 22.13 19.21 19.96
CA THR A 443 22.54 19.75 21.26
C THR A 443 23.42 18.81 22.04
N ASN A 444 23.23 17.50 21.85
CA ASN A 444 23.94 16.46 22.57
C ASN A 444 23.83 16.58 24.11
N ASN A 445 22.67 16.98 24.64
CA ASN A 445 22.46 17.15 26.07
C ASN A 445 21.38 16.21 26.66
N SER A 446 21.40 16.04 27.99
CA SER A 446 20.50 15.14 28.71
C SER A 446 19.06 15.63 28.72
N ALA A 447 18.81 16.93 28.77
CA ALA A 447 17.47 17.50 28.83
C ALA A 447 16.68 17.20 27.55
N ASP A 448 17.34 17.32 26.38
CA ASP A 448 16.73 16.98 25.10
C ASP A 448 16.52 15.47 24.95
N SER A 449 17.44 14.66 25.48
CA SER A 449 17.27 13.21 25.55
C SER A 449 16.07 12.80 26.41
N ILE A 450 15.86 13.44 27.55
CA ILE A 450 14.67 13.25 28.41
C ILE A 450 13.40 13.66 27.65
N SER A 451 13.42 14.79 26.94
CA SER A 451 12.31 15.28 26.17
C SER A 451 11.95 14.31 25.02
N LEU A 452 12.94 13.77 24.32
CA LEU A 452 12.77 12.73 23.31
C LEU A 452 12.13 11.47 23.92
N LEU A 453 12.61 10.97 25.04
CA LEU A 453 12.04 9.80 25.72
C LEU A 453 10.58 10.02 26.10
N LYS A 454 10.22 11.19 26.63
CA LYS A 454 8.83 11.56 26.93
C LYS A 454 7.95 11.54 25.66
N ALA A 455 8.47 12.04 24.53
CA ALA A 455 7.75 12.03 23.26
C ALA A 455 7.54 10.58 22.75
N VAL A 456 8.55 9.73 22.85
CA VAL A 456 8.49 8.31 22.53
C VAL A 456 7.45 7.60 23.39
N ASP A 457 7.50 7.77 24.70
CA ASP A 457 6.53 7.18 25.63
C ASP A 457 5.08 7.62 25.35
N ALA A 458 4.88 8.92 25.08
CA ALA A 458 3.56 9.46 24.76
C ALA A 458 3.00 8.87 23.46
N ARG A 459 3.87 8.70 22.44
CA ARG A 459 3.49 8.06 21.18
C ARG A 459 3.16 6.58 21.37
N ASN A 460 4.00 5.85 22.09
CA ASN A 460 3.81 4.41 22.31
C ASN A 460 2.55 4.12 23.11
N ARG A 461 2.29 4.88 24.18
CA ARG A 461 1.03 4.78 24.93
C ARG A 461 -0.19 5.06 24.05
N PHE A 462 -0.12 6.07 23.20
CA PHE A 462 -1.20 6.38 22.27
C PHE A 462 -1.49 5.21 21.31
N ILE A 463 -0.45 4.58 20.76
CA ILE A 463 -0.58 3.42 19.86
C ILE A 463 -1.15 2.20 20.58
N GLN A 464 -0.74 1.98 21.82
CA GLN A 464 -1.14 0.83 22.63
C GLN A 464 -2.52 0.99 23.28
N THR A 465 -3.07 2.20 23.34
CA THR A 465 -4.39 2.44 23.93
C THR A 465 -5.45 1.66 23.17
N PRO A 466 -6.24 0.80 23.86
CA PRO A 466 -7.36 0.10 23.25
C PRO A 466 -8.36 1.09 22.65
N ARG A 467 -8.85 0.79 21.46
CA ARG A 467 -9.77 1.67 20.75
C ARG A 467 -11.16 1.07 20.68
N PRO A 468 -12.20 1.90 20.75
CA PRO A 468 -13.56 1.43 20.55
C PRO A 468 -13.72 0.75 19.19
N LYS A 469 -14.50 -0.33 19.13
CA LYS A 469 -14.82 -1.03 17.88
C LYS A 469 -15.51 -0.13 16.83
N SER A 470 -16.04 1.00 17.26
CA SER A 470 -16.66 2.02 16.40
C SER A 470 -15.66 2.93 15.68
N LEU A 471 -14.38 2.85 15.99
CA LEU A 471 -13.35 3.58 15.24
C LEU A 471 -13.08 2.93 13.89
N PRO A 472 -12.73 3.73 12.87
CA PRO A 472 -12.56 3.24 11.52
C PRO A 472 -11.61 2.04 11.44
N ALA A 473 -11.92 1.15 10.52
CA ALA A 473 -11.23 -0.12 10.31
C ALA A 473 -9.72 0.03 10.05
N HIS A 474 -9.24 1.20 9.62
CA HIS A 474 -7.83 1.40 9.30
C HIS A 474 -6.89 1.42 10.51
N PHE A 475 -7.33 1.86 11.68
CA PHE A 475 -6.58 1.63 12.92
C PHE A 475 -6.88 0.26 13.56
N SER A 476 -8.08 -0.29 13.31
CA SER A 476 -8.42 -1.65 13.71
C SER A 476 -7.89 -2.68 12.71
N GLY A 477 -7.53 -2.25 11.52
CA GLY A 477 -7.03 -3.11 10.45
C GLY A 477 -5.52 -3.37 10.50
N VAL A 478 -4.76 -2.68 11.37
CA VAL A 478 -3.48 -3.21 11.83
C VAL A 478 -3.86 -4.30 12.83
N PRO A 479 -3.79 -5.60 12.49
CA PRO A 479 -4.24 -6.63 13.40
C PRO A 479 -3.54 -6.45 14.74
N ASP A 480 -4.26 -6.60 15.84
CA ASP A 480 -3.68 -6.68 17.19
C ASP A 480 -2.48 -7.63 17.23
N ALA A 481 -2.52 -8.69 16.42
CA ALA A 481 -1.41 -9.60 16.20
C ALA A 481 -0.17 -8.91 15.62
N VAL A 482 -0.31 -7.90 14.77
CA VAL A 482 0.82 -7.15 14.18
C VAL A 482 1.35 -6.13 15.18
N LEU A 483 0.47 -5.48 15.93
CA LEU A 483 0.87 -4.61 17.05
C LEU A 483 1.53 -5.42 18.17
N LYS A 484 0.98 -6.58 18.54
CA LYS A 484 1.52 -7.50 19.56
C LYS A 484 2.80 -8.24 19.12
N ALA A 485 2.92 -8.58 17.85
CA ALA A 485 4.11 -9.23 17.31
C ALA A 485 5.30 -8.28 17.17
N GLY A 486 5.18 -7.01 17.61
CA GLY A 486 6.25 -6.03 17.48
C GLY A 486 6.74 -5.90 16.05
N GLY A 487 5.82 -6.03 15.09
CA GLY A 487 6.12 -5.85 13.68
C GLY A 487 7.01 -6.90 13.03
N ARG A 488 7.16 -8.06 13.63
CA ARG A 488 7.97 -9.16 13.05
C ARG A 488 7.48 -9.62 11.68
N MET A 489 6.23 -9.29 11.32
CA MET A 489 5.63 -9.80 10.09
C MET A 489 6.23 -9.23 8.80
N MET A 490 6.83 -8.03 8.80
CA MET A 490 7.38 -7.46 7.56
C MET A 490 8.75 -6.79 7.74
N GLY A 491 9.33 -6.77 8.92
CA GLY A 491 10.60 -6.10 9.21
C GLY A 491 10.53 -4.57 9.16
N LEU A 492 9.37 -4.01 8.78
CA LEU A 492 9.16 -2.59 8.53
C LEU A 492 8.04 -2.00 9.39
N LEU A 493 7.05 -2.81 9.74
CA LEU A 493 5.96 -2.39 10.63
C LEU A 493 6.43 -1.94 12.02
N PRO A 494 7.53 -2.46 12.58
CA PRO A 494 8.08 -1.89 13.80
C PRO A 494 8.54 -0.45 13.64
N MET A 495 8.96 -0.05 12.45
CA MET A 495 9.58 1.26 12.25
C MET A 495 8.69 2.42 12.68
N PRO A 496 7.40 2.49 12.31
CA PRO A 496 6.50 3.52 12.81
C PRO A 496 6.25 3.43 14.31
N PHE A 497 6.41 2.24 14.89
CA PHE A 497 6.05 1.92 16.28
C PHE A 497 7.25 1.71 17.19
N THR A 498 8.43 1.44 16.63
CA THR A 498 9.70 1.24 17.32
C THR A 498 10.79 2.19 16.86
N LEU A 499 10.42 3.29 16.24
CA LEU A 499 11.31 4.39 15.87
C LEU A 499 12.11 4.91 17.07
N ASP A 500 11.75 4.46 18.19
CA ASP A 500 12.15 4.79 19.50
C ASP A 500 13.45 4.11 19.93
N ALA A 501 13.39 2.86 20.28
CA ALA A 501 14.48 2.32 21.03
C ALA A 501 15.34 1.36 20.22
N GLU A 502 14.72 0.45 19.44
CA GLU A 502 15.51 -0.60 18.78
C GLU A 502 16.42 -0.06 17.69
N TRP A 503 15.90 0.90 16.92
CA TRP A 503 16.67 1.54 15.89
C TRP A 503 17.74 2.47 16.46
N LEU A 504 17.36 3.32 17.44
CA LEU A 504 18.30 4.23 18.09
C LEU A 504 19.44 3.48 18.78
N LEU A 505 19.16 2.33 19.39
CA LEU A 505 20.17 1.49 20.04
C LEU A 505 21.07 0.78 19.04
N LYS A 506 20.54 0.26 17.95
CA LYS A 506 21.35 -0.47 16.96
C LYS A 506 22.27 0.42 16.15
N GLU A 507 21.79 1.61 15.78
CA GLU A 507 22.41 2.42 14.74
C GLU A 507 23.11 3.67 15.30
N ASN A 508 22.80 4.06 16.55
CA ASN A 508 23.35 5.26 17.18
C ASN A 508 23.72 5.01 18.64
N VAL A 509 24.74 4.20 18.86
CA VAL A 509 25.23 3.87 20.21
C VAL A 509 25.46 5.10 21.12
N PRO A 510 26.05 6.22 20.63
CA PRO A 510 26.18 7.43 21.46
C PRO A 510 24.84 8.02 21.89
N LEU A 511 23.83 8.00 21.01
CA LEU A 511 22.48 8.49 21.34
C LEU A 511 21.79 7.53 22.33
N ALA A 512 21.95 6.23 22.13
CA ALA A 512 21.43 5.22 23.06
C ALA A 512 22.00 5.41 24.47
N GLY A 513 23.30 5.68 24.60
CA GLY A 513 23.93 6.00 25.88
C GLY A 513 23.30 7.22 26.56
N ARG A 514 23.08 8.30 25.81
CA ARG A 514 22.40 9.49 26.34
C ARG A 514 20.96 9.24 26.75
N MET A 515 20.22 8.44 25.99
CA MET A 515 18.85 8.05 26.32
C MET A 515 18.79 7.21 27.59
N ILE A 516 19.74 6.32 27.79
CA ILE A 516 19.85 5.50 29.01
C ILE A 516 20.15 6.41 30.22
N GLU A 517 21.10 7.33 30.11
CA GLU A 517 21.38 8.29 31.17
C GLU A 517 20.18 9.19 31.50
N ALA A 518 19.52 9.72 30.49
CA ALA A 518 18.30 10.50 30.67
C ALA A 518 17.16 9.69 31.31
N GLY A 519 17.07 8.38 30.99
CA GLY A 519 16.15 7.45 31.62
C GLY A 519 16.44 7.27 33.13
N LYS A 520 17.73 7.17 33.50
CA LYS A 520 18.15 7.12 34.93
C LYS A 520 17.75 8.39 35.67
N GLU A 521 18.03 9.56 35.10
CA GLU A 521 17.66 10.85 35.71
C GLU A 521 16.16 10.96 35.91
N ARG A 522 15.35 10.45 34.97
CA ARG A 522 13.89 10.51 35.03
C ARG A 522 13.30 9.58 36.09
N SER A 523 13.82 8.36 36.20
CA SER A 523 13.23 7.29 37.01
C SER A 523 13.77 7.22 38.46
N GLY A 524 14.89 7.86 38.73
CA GLY A 524 15.60 7.72 39.99
C GLY A 524 16.13 6.30 40.26
N GLN A 525 16.06 5.40 39.29
CA GLN A 525 16.50 4.01 39.39
C GLN A 525 17.83 3.80 38.67
N GLN A 526 18.68 2.93 39.20
CA GLN A 526 19.88 2.48 38.49
C GLN A 526 19.49 1.62 37.29
N VAL A 527 19.60 2.18 36.09
CA VAL A 527 19.47 1.44 34.82
C VAL A 527 20.88 0.98 34.43
N PHE A 528 21.12 -0.31 34.37
CA PHE A 528 22.40 -0.84 33.94
C PHE A 528 22.59 -0.55 32.43
N ALA A 529 23.65 0.15 32.09
CA ALA A 529 24.13 0.23 30.71
C ALA A 529 24.69 -1.14 30.30
N PRO A 530 24.46 -1.60 29.06
CA PRO A 530 25.10 -2.82 28.58
C PRO A 530 26.62 -2.62 28.56
N ALA A 531 27.35 -3.62 29.08
CA ALA A 531 28.79 -3.55 29.24
C ALA A 531 29.56 -3.51 27.92
N ASN A 532 28.97 -3.99 26.81
CA ASN A 532 29.54 -3.95 25.44
C ASN A 532 28.45 -3.90 24.38
N ALA A 533 28.68 -3.09 23.36
CA ALA A 533 27.77 -2.89 22.23
C ALA A 533 27.62 -4.12 21.30
N SER A 534 28.34 -5.19 21.52
CA SER A 534 28.32 -6.44 20.75
C SER A 534 27.31 -7.49 21.23
N ASP A 535 26.75 -7.38 22.45
CA ASP A 535 25.83 -8.38 23.03
C ASP A 535 24.33 -8.04 22.88
N ASN A 536 23.96 -7.38 21.88
CA ASN A 536 22.87 -6.42 21.80
C ASN A 536 21.44 -6.95 21.64
N ALA A 537 21.21 -8.19 21.30
CA ALA A 537 19.83 -8.65 21.02
C ALA A 537 19.04 -9.05 22.29
N THR A 538 19.73 -9.45 23.34
CA THR A 538 19.12 -9.95 24.60
C THR A 538 18.89 -8.82 25.59
N ASP A 539 19.79 -7.85 25.64
CA ASP A 539 19.72 -6.72 26.57
C ASP A 539 18.65 -5.68 26.17
N TYR A 540 18.38 -5.56 24.88
CA TYR A 540 17.35 -4.67 24.36
C TYR A 540 15.96 -4.94 24.96
N ARG A 541 15.55 -6.19 25.10
CA ARG A 541 14.25 -6.57 25.71
C ARG A 541 14.16 -6.15 27.17
N ASN A 542 15.28 -6.21 27.88
CA ASN A 542 15.37 -5.82 29.28
C ASN A 542 15.34 -4.30 29.45
N ILE A 543 15.95 -3.56 28.55
CA ILE A 543 15.92 -2.08 28.55
C ILE A 543 14.50 -1.58 28.24
N ARG A 544 13.81 -2.18 27.28
CA ARG A 544 12.42 -1.83 26.93
C ARG A 544 11.45 -2.09 28.09
N ALA A 545 11.59 -3.21 28.78
CA ALA A 545 10.76 -3.53 29.95
C ALA A 545 10.96 -2.55 31.12
N ARG A 546 12.14 -1.93 31.23
CA ARG A 546 12.48 -0.99 32.30
C ARG A 546 12.20 0.47 31.99
N ILE A 547 12.13 0.82 30.71
CA ILE A 547 11.72 2.17 30.25
C ILE A 547 10.19 2.31 30.25
N SER A 548 9.45 1.21 30.18
CA SER A 548 7.98 1.18 30.17
C SER A 548 7.35 1.11 31.57
N CYS A 549 8.12 0.98 32.63
CA CYS A 549 7.71 1.19 34.02
C CYS A 549 8.16 2.57 34.50
#